data_3955173c9a67901215b3a7e8547c0972
#
_entry.id   3955173c9a67901215b3a7e8547c0972
#
_cell.length_a   1.000
_cell.length_b   1.000
_cell.length_c   1.000
_cell.angle_alpha   90.00
_cell.angle_beta   90.00
_cell.angle_gamma   90.00
#
_symmetry.space_group_name_H-M   'P 1'
#
loop_
_entity.id
_entity.type
_entity.pdbx_description
1 polymer ?
#
loop_
_entity_poly.entity_id
_entity_poly.type
_entity_poly.pdbx_seq_one_letter_code
_entity_poly.pdbx_strand_id
1 'polypeptide(L)'
;AVKNGAQIAVDEINAAGGINGKQIEYRFEDDQNDAEKAVNAYNTLKDWGMQMLVGTTTTAPCIAVAGKTASDNLFQITPSASAPSVLSSGNGNIFQVCFTDPNQGIASAQYIAENKLAKKIGIIYDSSDVYSSGIEEKFEAEAKDKGLQIVSKAAFTADSKTDFGTQLQKAKDAGADLLFLPIYYQEASIILKQADTMGYKPKFFGVDGMDGILTVENFDTKLAEDVMLLTPFAADAKDKTVQNFVKTYKEKYKDTPNQFAADSYDAVYALKAAIEESKATTDMSASDMCDALKGAMTKIKMQGLTGGKDGLTWNESGEVTKSPKAVIIKNGAYKAM
;
A
#
# COMPACT_ATOMS: atom_id res chain seq x y z
N ALA A 1 0.45 -6.02 9.27
CA ALA A 1 0.85 -6.65 7.99
C ALA A 1 2.29 -6.30 7.64
N VAL A 2 2.63 -5.02 7.50
CA VAL A 2 3.98 -4.53 7.08
C VAL A 2 5.10 -5.10 7.96
N LYS A 3 5.00 -4.96 9.30
CA LYS A 3 5.96 -5.55 10.24
C LYS A 3 6.16 -7.04 10.02
N ASN A 4 5.06 -7.78 9.88
CA ASN A 4 5.09 -9.23 9.78
C ASN A 4 5.75 -9.71 8.49
N GLY A 5 5.46 -9.04 7.36
CA GLY A 5 6.10 -9.34 6.08
C GLY A 5 7.60 -9.09 6.09
N ALA A 6 8.00 -7.92 6.61
CA ALA A 6 9.43 -7.58 6.77
C ALA A 6 10.16 -8.57 7.69
N GLN A 7 9.53 -8.98 8.80
CA GLN A 7 10.12 -9.94 9.74
C GLN A 7 10.37 -11.30 9.08
N ILE A 8 9.44 -11.79 8.24
CA ILE A 8 9.64 -13.05 7.50
C ILE A 8 10.85 -12.92 6.58
N ALA A 9 10.95 -11.82 5.82
CA ALA A 9 12.08 -11.61 4.91
C ALA A 9 13.41 -11.55 5.66
N VAL A 10 13.48 -10.81 6.77
CA VAL A 10 14.68 -10.73 7.62
C VAL A 10 15.06 -12.11 8.14
N ASP A 11 14.10 -12.88 8.68
CA ASP A 11 14.35 -14.21 9.22
C ASP A 11 14.88 -15.18 8.14
N GLU A 12 14.29 -15.14 6.93
CA GLU A 12 14.73 -15.98 5.79
C GLU A 12 16.15 -15.60 5.33
N ILE A 13 16.42 -14.32 5.16
CA ILE A 13 17.75 -13.85 4.75
C ILE A 13 18.81 -14.21 5.79
N ASN A 14 18.50 -14.00 7.07
CA ASN A 14 19.41 -14.33 8.15
C ASN A 14 19.66 -15.85 8.27
N ALA A 15 18.62 -16.65 8.10
CA ALA A 15 18.75 -18.12 8.08
C ALA A 15 19.59 -18.62 6.89
N ALA A 16 19.57 -17.90 5.77
CA ALA A 16 20.39 -18.18 4.59
C ALA A 16 21.86 -17.67 4.70
N GLY A 17 22.24 -17.07 5.83
CA GLY A 17 23.60 -16.56 6.07
C GLY A 17 23.74 -15.05 6.01
N GLY A 18 22.62 -14.32 5.93
CA GLY A 18 22.59 -12.86 5.89
C GLY A 18 22.90 -12.27 4.52
N ILE A 19 23.25 -11.00 4.49
CA ILE A 19 23.66 -10.27 3.28
C ILE A 19 25.20 -10.20 3.27
N ASN A 20 25.83 -10.74 2.24
CA ASN A 20 27.31 -10.84 2.15
C ASN A 20 27.95 -11.44 3.43
N GLY A 21 27.28 -12.43 4.06
CA GLY A 21 27.75 -13.08 5.28
C GLY A 21 27.51 -12.30 6.57
N LYS A 22 26.77 -11.21 6.52
CA LYS A 22 26.41 -10.40 7.70
C LYS A 22 24.93 -10.52 8.00
N GLN A 23 24.61 -10.72 9.29
CA GLN A 23 23.23 -10.78 9.75
C GLN A 23 22.58 -9.40 9.74
N ILE A 24 21.28 -9.34 9.43
CA ILE A 24 20.47 -8.14 9.56
C ILE A 24 20.07 -7.99 11.03
N GLU A 25 20.40 -6.87 11.66
CA GLU A 25 19.74 -6.42 12.88
C GLU A 25 18.48 -5.65 12.53
N TYR A 26 17.40 -5.90 13.26
CA TYR A 26 16.09 -5.39 12.93
C TYR A 26 15.40 -4.81 14.16
N ARG A 27 14.93 -3.58 14.04
CA ARG A 27 14.12 -2.91 15.05
C ARG A 27 12.88 -2.31 14.42
N PHE A 28 11.78 -2.29 15.16
CA PHE A 28 10.49 -1.86 14.70
C PHE A 28 9.89 -0.84 15.67
N GLU A 29 9.31 0.24 15.13
CA GLU A 29 8.53 1.24 15.85
C GLU A 29 7.17 1.43 15.15
N ASP A 30 6.11 1.73 15.90
CA ASP A 30 4.76 1.94 15.40
C ASP A 30 4.43 3.44 15.39
N ASP A 31 4.15 4.01 14.23
CA ASP A 31 3.78 5.41 14.05
C ASP A 31 2.28 5.68 14.26
N GLN A 32 1.46 4.63 14.40
CA GLN A 32 0.02 4.71 14.60
C GLN A 32 -0.70 5.59 13.54
N ASN A 33 -0.16 5.67 12.33
CA ASN A 33 -0.65 6.53 11.25
C ASN A 33 -0.70 8.03 11.64
N ASP A 34 0.26 8.48 12.42
CA ASP A 34 0.39 9.85 12.91
C ASP A 34 1.74 10.44 12.50
N ALA A 35 1.74 11.61 11.86
CA ALA A 35 2.95 12.21 11.30
C ALA A 35 3.97 12.62 12.38
N GLU A 36 3.52 13.10 13.54
CA GLU A 36 4.41 13.50 14.64
C GLU A 36 5.02 12.27 15.31
N LYS A 37 4.21 11.22 15.54
CA LYS A 37 4.70 9.95 16.07
C LYS A 37 5.68 9.28 15.12
N ALA A 38 5.46 9.37 13.82
CA ALA A 38 6.39 8.84 12.80
C ALA A 38 7.76 9.51 12.88
N VAL A 39 7.81 10.84 13.05
CA VAL A 39 9.07 11.58 13.24
C VAL A 39 9.74 11.15 14.54
N ASN A 40 9.00 10.96 15.63
CA ASN A 40 9.54 10.50 16.91
C ASN A 40 10.08 9.06 16.79
N ALA A 41 9.34 8.16 16.12
CA ALA A 41 9.78 6.79 15.81
C ALA A 41 11.07 6.78 14.97
N TYR A 42 11.15 7.63 13.95
CA TYR A 42 12.36 7.80 13.13
C TYR A 42 13.56 8.21 13.99
N ASN A 43 13.42 9.20 14.86
CA ASN A 43 14.49 9.64 15.75
C ASN A 43 14.94 8.49 16.68
N THR A 44 14.00 7.74 17.24
CA THR A 44 14.30 6.57 18.08
C THR A 44 15.11 5.51 17.34
N LEU A 45 14.76 5.22 16.09
CA LEU A 45 15.50 4.28 15.24
C LEU A 45 16.88 4.83 14.84
N LYS A 46 16.98 6.12 14.56
CA LYS A 46 18.26 6.79 14.27
C LYS A 46 19.21 6.72 15.46
N ASP A 47 18.74 7.01 16.67
CA ASP A 47 19.52 6.93 17.91
C ASP A 47 19.98 5.50 18.21
N TRP A 48 19.22 4.49 17.78
CA TRP A 48 19.63 3.09 17.85
C TRP A 48 20.76 2.75 16.87
N GLY A 49 21.00 3.57 15.87
CA GLY A 49 22.05 3.36 14.87
C GLY A 49 21.54 2.76 13.55
N MET A 50 20.28 3.02 13.20
CA MET A 50 19.70 2.60 11.92
C MET A 50 20.54 3.07 10.73
N GLN A 51 20.85 2.17 9.80
CA GLN A 51 21.58 2.48 8.57
C GLN A 51 20.67 2.70 7.37
N MET A 52 19.44 2.11 7.37
CA MET A 52 18.44 2.27 6.34
C MET A 52 17.04 2.02 6.91
N LEU A 53 16.03 2.63 6.30
CA LEU A 53 14.64 2.58 6.77
C LEU A 53 13.75 1.83 5.77
N VAL A 54 13.02 0.82 6.24
CA VAL A 54 11.83 0.27 5.58
C VAL A 54 10.60 0.92 6.22
N GLY A 55 10.00 1.83 5.52
CA GLY A 55 8.84 2.60 6.05
C GLY A 55 8.77 4.02 5.48
N THR A 56 7.80 4.79 5.90
CA THR A 56 6.68 4.39 6.76
C THR A 56 5.57 3.72 5.96
N THR A 57 4.51 3.28 6.63
CA THR A 57 3.44 2.50 5.98
C THR A 57 2.50 3.39 5.16
N THR A 58 2.07 4.53 5.73
CA THR A 58 1.06 5.40 5.13
C THR A 58 1.64 6.73 4.64
N THR A 59 0.93 7.40 3.73
CA THR A 59 1.41 8.56 2.98
C THR A 59 1.79 9.76 3.87
N ALA A 60 0.88 10.24 4.72
CA ALA A 60 1.13 11.45 5.52
C ALA A 60 2.30 11.30 6.51
N PRO A 61 2.42 10.21 7.29
CA PRO A 61 3.61 9.89 8.08
C PRO A 61 4.87 9.79 7.23
N CYS A 62 4.78 9.19 6.03
CA CYS A 62 5.94 9.03 5.16
C CYS A 62 6.48 10.36 4.65
N ILE A 63 5.61 11.30 4.26
CA ILE A 63 6.01 12.65 3.87
C ILE A 63 6.72 13.37 5.01
N ALA A 64 6.21 13.24 6.25
CA ALA A 64 6.83 13.86 7.42
C ALA A 64 8.23 13.30 7.70
N VAL A 65 8.44 12.00 7.53
CA VAL A 65 9.74 11.33 7.71
C VAL A 65 10.66 11.58 6.52
N ALA A 66 10.14 11.70 5.31
CA ALA A 66 10.90 11.89 4.08
C ALA A 66 11.85 13.11 4.15
N GLY A 67 11.36 14.22 4.69
CA GLY A 67 12.21 15.42 4.91
C GLY A 67 13.35 15.20 5.92
N LYS A 68 13.17 14.29 6.88
CA LYS A 68 14.20 13.92 7.85
C LYS A 68 15.24 13.00 7.22
N THR A 69 14.81 11.95 6.53
CA THR A 69 15.74 11.03 5.86
C THR A 69 16.54 11.76 4.76
N ALA A 70 15.92 12.71 4.04
CA ALA A 70 16.61 13.55 3.07
C ALA A 70 17.69 14.42 3.72
N SER A 71 17.38 15.09 4.85
CA SER A 71 18.34 15.93 5.59
C SER A 71 19.50 15.12 6.16
N ASP A 72 19.24 13.90 6.59
CA ASP A 72 20.24 13.00 7.16
C ASP A 72 21.00 12.20 6.10
N ASN A 73 20.62 12.29 4.83
CA ASN A 73 21.05 11.43 3.74
C ASN A 73 20.96 9.94 4.12
N LEU A 74 19.78 9.51 4.60
CA LEU A 74 19.51 8.16 5.00
C LEU A 74 18.58 7.48 3.97
N PHE A 75 18.94 6.26 3.55
CA PHE A 75 18.17 5.50 2.57
C PHE A 75 16.81 5.07 3.13
N GLN A 76 15.75 5.31 2.37
CA GLN A 76 14.39 4.95 2.73
C GLN A 76 13.71 4.19 1.59
N ILE A 77 13.04 3.09 1.93
CA ILE A 77 12.14 2.38 1.02
C ILE A 77 10.80 2.18 1.71
N THR A 78 9.74 2.74 1.12
CA THR A 78 8.40 2.55 1.66
C THR A 78 7.70 1.39 0.98
N PRO A 79 7.06 0.48 1.76
CA PRO A 79 6.28 -0.61 1.18
C PRO A 79 4.96 -0.12 0.56
N SER A 80 4.36 0.95 1.09
CA SER A 80 2.96 1.25 0.81
C SER A 80 2.55 2.73 0.81
N ALA A 81 3.44 3.65 1.15
CA ALA A 81 3.12 5.08 1.04
C ALA A 81 3.17 5.51 -0.44
N SER A 82 2.00 5.71 -1.05
CA SER A 82 1.79 5.65 -2.50
C SER A 82 1.66 7.01 -3.20
N ALA A 83 1.53 8.13 -2.45
CA ALA A 83 1.44 9.44 -3.07
C ALA A 83 2.77 9.86 -3.73
N PRO A 84 2.73 10.51 -4.91
CA PRO A 84 3.92 11.03 -5.56
C PRO A 84 4.73 12.01 -4.70
N SER A 85 4.06 12.73 -3.79
CA SER A 85 4.69 13.65 -2.84
C SER A 85 5.63 12.97 -1.87
N VAL A 86 5.51 11.66 -1.64
CA VAL A 86 6.47 10.87 -0.84
C VAL A 86 7.85 10.94 -1.47
N LEU A 87 7.96 10.66 -2.77
CA LEU A 87 9.22 10.67 -3.51
C LEU A 87 9.78 12.10 -3.66
N SER A 88 8.92 13.07 -3.97
CA SER A 88 9.34 14.47 -4.16
C SER A 88 9.70 15.18 -2.86
N SER A 89 9.34 14.63 -1.70
CA SER A 89 9.77 15.14 -0.38
C SER A 89 11.20 14.72 0.00
N GLY A 90 11.76 13.74 -0.71
CA GLY A 90 13.14 13.31 -0.58
C GLY A 90 14.10 14.07 -1.49
N ASN A 91 15.34 13.62 -1.49
CA ASN A 91 16.41 14.10 -2.40
C ASN A 91 16.95 12.96 -3.30
N GLY A 92 16.08 12.06 -3.72
CA GLY A 92 16.44 10.84 -4.45
C GLY A 92 16.84 9.67 -3.54
N ASN A 93 16.65 9.81 -2.23
CA ASN A 93 16.98 8.80 -1.22
C ASN A 93 15.80 7.88 -0.89
N ILE A 94 14.62 8.12 -1.49
CA ILE A 94 13.38 7.40 -1.20
C ILE A 94 12.93 6.58 -2.40
N PHE A 95 12.54 5.35 -2.14
CA PHE A 95 12.01 4.41 -3.13
C PHE A 95 10.68 3.83 -2.65
N GLN A 96 9.76 3.56 -3.59
CA GLN A 96 8.46 2.94 -3.30
C GLN A 96 8.43 1.50 -3.80
N VAL A 97 7.77 0.61 -3.07
CA VAL A 97 7.43 -0.74 -3.56
C VAL A 97 5.99 -0.81 -4.06
N CYS A 98 5.10 0.01 -3.53
CA CYS A 98 3.70 0.12 -3.97
C CYS A 98 3.56 0.87 -5.30
N PHE A 99 2.45 0.65 -6.00
CA PHE A 99 2.08 1.49 -7.15
C PHE A 99 1.47 2.82 -6.68
N THR A 100 1.61 3.87 -7.50
CA THR A 100 1.29 5.25 -7.10
C THR A 100 -0.21 5.55 -7.10
N ASP A 101 -0.63 6.55 -6.33
CA ASP A 101 -2.03 7.03 -6.28
C ASP A 101 -2.59 7.40 -7.66
N PRO A 102 -1.87 8.12 -8.54
CA PRO A 102 -2.34 8.36 -9.90
C PRO A 102 -2.66 7.07 -10.65
N ASN A 103 -1.81 6.06 -10.53
CA ASN A 103 -2.03 4.77 -11.19
C ASN A 103 -3.24 4.03 -10.61
N GLN A 104 -3.48 4.13 -9.31
CA GLN A 104 -4.65 3.53 -8.67
C GLN A 104 -5.96 4.18 -9.17
N GLY A 105 -6.03 5.51 -9.19
CA GLY A 105 -7.21 6.23 -9.65
C GLY A 105 -7.51 5.95 -11.12
N ILE A 106 -6.51 6.07 -11.98
CA ILE A 106 -6.61 5.82 -13.43
C ILE A 106 -7.01 4.37 -13.71
N ALA A 107 -6.30 3.40 -13.14
CA ALA A 107 -6.57 1.99 -13.38
C ALA A 107 -7.96 1.56 -12.89
N SER A 108 -8.44 2.13 -11.78
CA SER A 108 -9.79 1.88 -11.25
C SER A 108 -10.87 2.35 -12.22
N ALA A 109 -10.76 3.58 -12.74
CA ALA A 109 -11.73 4.12 -13.70
C ALA A 109 -11.72 3.32 -15.01
N GLN A 110 -10.54 2.99 -15.53
CA GLN A 110 -10.38 2.16 -16.72
C GLN A 110 -11.02 0.79 -16.53
N TYR A 111 -10.71 0.11 -15.42
CA TYR A 111 -11.24 -1.21 -15.13
C TYR A 111 -12.77 -1.22 -15.02
N ILE A 112 -13.36 -0.23 -14.34
CA ILE A 112 -14.81 -0.08 -14.21
C ILE A 112 -15.45 0.13 -15.59
N ALA A 113 -14.87 0.98 -16.43
CA ALA A 113 -15.39 1.28 -17.75
C ALA A 113 -15.27 0.09 -18.73
N GLU A 114 -14.11 -0.53 -18.82
CA GLU A 114 -13.81 -1.64 -19.73
C GLU A 114 -14.66 -2.88 -19.42
N ASN A 115 -14.84 -3.17 -18.14
CA ASN A 115 -15.65 -4.29 -17.68
C ASN A 115 -17.14 -3.94 -17.50
N LYS A 116 -17.53 -2.71 -17.82
CA LYS A 116 -18.92 -2.25 -17.72
C LYS A 116 -19.55 -2.54 -16.35
N LEU A 117 -18.78 -2.33 -15.29
CA LEU A 117 -19.21 -2.69 -13.94
C LEU A 117 -20.37 -1.82 -13.46
N ALA A 118 -20.42 -0.55 -13.87
CA ALA A 118 -21.42 0.41 -13.47
C ALA A 118 -21.58 1.52 -14.50
N LYS A 119 -22.69 2.28 -14.40
CA LYS A 119 -22.94 3.49 -15.19
C LYS A 119 -22.92 4.75 -14.36
N LYS A 120 -23.41 4.68 -13.13
CA LYS A 120 -23.54 5.80 -12.20
C LYS A 120 -22.66 5.56 -10.98
N ILE A 121 -21.63 6.36 -10.85
CA ILE A 121 -20.63 6.23 -9.80
C ILE A 121 -20.88 7.24 -8.70
N GLY A 122 -20.91 6.77 -7.45
CA GLY A 122 -20.73 7.61 -6.28
C GLY A 122 -19.29 7.50 -5.75
N ILE A 123 -18.75 8.60 -5.24
CA ILE A 123 -17.42 8.62 -4.61
C ILE A 123 -17.59 9.04 -3.15
N ILE A 124 -16.98 8.29 -2.23
CA ILE A 124 -16.83 8.69 -0.83
C ILE A 124 -15.35 8.64 -0.50
N TYR A 125 -14.77 9.76 -0.06
CA TYR A 125 -13.34 9.92 0.14
C TYR A 125 -13.01 10.82 1.33
N ASP A 126 -11.80 10.69 1.86
CA ASP A 126 -11.25 11.56 2.91
C ASP A 126 -10.56 12.78 2.28
N SER A 127 -11.18 13.96 2.38
CA SER A 127 -10.62 15.19 1.83
C SER A 127 -9.46 15.77 2.66
N SER A 128 -9.22 15.26 3.85
CA SER A 128 -8.12 15.65 4.72
C SER A 128 -6.87 14.77 4.56
N ASP A 129 -6.99 13.67 3.81
CA ASP A 129 -5.90 12.74 3.55
C ASP A 129 -5.36 12.88 2.12
N VAL A 130 -4.05 13.07 2.00
CA VAL A 130 -3.35 13.23 0.71
C VAL A 130 -3.50 11.98 -0.17
N TYR A 131 -3.43 10.79 0.42
CA TYR A 131 -3.66 9.52 -0.27
C TYR A 131 -5.06 9.46 -0.89
N SER A 132 -6.08 9.62 -0.07
CA SER A 132 -7.47 9.49 -0.49
C SER A 132 -7.87 10.53 -1.54
N SER A 133 -7.53 11.81 -1.30
CA SER A 133 -7.82 12.91 -2.22
C SER A 133 -7.03 12.82 -3.53
N GLY A 134 -5.78 12.35 -3.48
CA GLY A 134 -4.95 12.18 -4.67
C GLY A 134 -5.49 11.11 -5.62
N ILE A 135 -5.95 9.97 -5.08
CA ILE A 135 -6.59 8.92 -5.88
C ILE A 135 -7.92 9.39 -6.44
N GLU A 136 -8.74 10.07 -5.60
CA GLU A 136 -10.04 10.60 -6.02
C GLU A 136 -9.92 11.53 -7.23
N GLU A 137 -8.98 12.49 -7.18
CA GLU A 137 -8.73 13.44 -8.26
C GLU A 137 -8.43 12.74 -9.59
N LYS A 138 -7.56 11.73 -9.58
CA LYS A 138 -7.16 11.00 -10.79
C LYS A 138 -8.25 10.07 -11.29
N PHE A 139 -9.00 9.47 -10.36
CA PHE A 139 -10.18 8.68 -10.72
C PHE A 139 -11.23 9.53 -11.42
N GLU A 140 -11.58 10.71 -10.86
CA GLU A 140 -12.58 11.60 -11.44
C GLU A 140 -12.20 12.05 -12.85
N ALA A 141 -10.94 12.44 -13.06
CA ALA A 141 -10.45 12.85 -14.36
C ALA A 141 -10.56 11.72 -15.40
N GLU A 142 -10.05 10.53 -15.09
CA GLU A 142 -10.09 9.37 -15.99
C GLU A 142 -11.52 8.86 -16.21
N ALA A 143 -12.37 8.86 -15.17
CA ALA A 143 -13.76 8.47 -15.27
C ALA A 143 -14.52 9.33 -16.29
N LYS A 144 -14.26 10.64 -16.30
CA LYS A 144 -14.81 11.58 -17.27
C LYS A 144 -14.34 11.25 -18.69
N ASP A 145 -13.06 10.97 -18.88
CA ASP A 145 -12.49 10.62 -20.18
C ASP A 145 -13.04 9.28 -20.70
N LYS A 146 -13.36 8.34 -19.80
CA LYS A 146 -13.98 7.05 -20.13
C LYS A 146 -15.51 7.11 -20.24
N GLY A 147 -16.12 8.27 -20.03
CA GLY A 147 -17.58 8.46 -20.14
C GLY A 147 -18.38 7.85 -18.98
N LEU A 148 -17.75 7.58 -17.84
CA LEU A 148 -18.44 7.20 -16.61
C LEU A 148 -19.17 8.41 -16.02
N GLN A 149 -20.37 8.20 -15.48
CA GLN A 149 -21.16 9.27 -14.86
C GLN A 149 -20.91 9.30 -13.35
N ILE A 150 -20.22 10.31 -12.85
CA ILE A 150 -20.10 10.57 -11.42
C ILE A 150 -21.35 11.36 -10.99
N VAL A 151 -22.26 10.67 -10.31
CA VAL A 151 -23.56 11.24 -9.90
C VAL A 151 -23.55 11.77 -8.46
N SER A 152 -22.57 11.34 -7.67
CA SER A 152 -22.38 11.79 -6.30
C SER A 152 -20.90 11.80 -5.94
N LYS A 153 -20.46 12.88 -5.30
CA LYS A 153 -19.15 12.99 -4.67
C LYS A 153 -19.34 13.56 -3.28
N ALA A 154 -18.91 12.84 -2.26
CA ALA A 154 -19.09 13.19 -0.87
C ALA A 154 -17.80 12.96 -0.08
N ALA A 155 -17.33 14.01 0.58
CA ALA A 155 -16.16 13.95 1.42
C ALA A 155 -16.50 13.67 2.88
N PHE A 156 -15.53 13.14 3.60
CA PHE A 156 -15.42 13.20 5.06
C PHE A 156 -14.02 13.70 5.43
N THR A 157 -13.74 13.86 6.71
CA THR A 157 -12.43 14.29 7.22
C THR A 157 -12.03 13.43 8.40
N ALA A 158 -10.80 13.58 8.86
CA ALA A 158 -10.25 12.86 10.01
C ALA A 158 -11.15 12.93 11.27
N ASP A 159 -11.91 14.02 11.44
CA ASP A 159 -12.81 14.23 12.58
C ASP A 159 -14.18 13.56 12.43
N SER A 160 -14.49 12.97 11.27
CA SER A 160 -15.82 12.41 10.94
C SER A 160 -15.77 10.99 10.36
N LYS A 161 -14.88 10.15 10.90
CA LYS A 161 -14.61 8.78 10.40
C LYS A 161 -15.55 7.68 10.93
N THR A 162 -16.60 8.02 11.64
CA THR A 162 -17.45 7.03 12.32
C THR A 162 -18.89 6.98 11.83
N ASP A 163 -19.33 7.99 11.08
CA ASP A 163 -20.68 8.07 10.53
C ASP A 163 -20.64 8.60 9.09
N PHE A 164 -21.09 7.77 8.17
CA PHE A 164 -21.15 8.02 6.72
C PHE A 164 -22.58 8.04 6.18
N GLY A 165 -23.58 8.12 7.06
CA GLY A 165 -24.99 8.09 6.70
C GLY A 165 -25.37 9.17 5.69
N THR A 166 -24.86 10.41 5.88
CA THR A 166 -25.09 11.51 4.94
C THR A 166 -24.50 11.26 3.56
N GLN A 167 -23.26 10.77 3.49
CA GLN A 167 -22.56 10.46 2.24
C GLN A 167 -23.27 9.32 1.49
N LEU A 168 -23.66 8.28 2.21
CA LEU A 168 -24.40 7.14 1.66
C LEU A 168 -25.78 7.55 1.17
N GLN A 169 -26.52 8.36 1.93
CA GLN A 169 -27.84 8.84 1.51
C GLN A 169 -27.74 9.68 0.23
N LYS A 170 -26.76 10.58 0.15
CA LYS A 170 -26.52 11.39 -1.05
C LYS A 170 -26.26 10.51 -2.29
N ALA A 171 -25.46 9.47 -2.16
CA ALA A 171 -25.17 8.55 -3.24
C ALA A 171 -26.40 7.73 -3.65
N LYS A 172 -27.18 7.25 -2.66
CA LYS A 172 -28.43 6.51 -2.86
C LYS A 172 -29.47 7.34 -3.60
N ASP A 173 -29.69 8.57 -3.17
CA ASP A 173 -30.66 9.50 -3.78
C ASP A 173 -30.25 9.88 -5.22
N ALA A 174 -28.97 9.99 -5.50
CA ALA A 174 -28.43 10.20 -6.84
C ALA A 174 -28.49 8.95 -7.73
N GLY A 175 -28.86 7.80 -7.18
CA GLY A 175 -28.97 6.54 -7.89
C GLY A 175 -27.63 5.95 -8.32
N ALA A 176 -26.58 6.13 -7.52
CA ALA A 176 -25.30 5.49 -7.77
C ALA A 176 -25.44 3.96 -7.67
N ASP A 177 -24.98 3.25 -8.69
CA ASP A 177 -25.00 1.79 -8.77
C ASP A 177 -23.64 1.15 -8.41
N LEU A 178 -22.59 1.99 -8.26
CA LEU A 178 -21.30 1.64 -7.70
C LEU A 178 -20.77 2.77 -6.83
N LEU A 179 -20.19 2.43 -5.67
CA LEU A 179 -19.44 3.34 -4.84
C LEU A 179 -17.93 3.06 -5.00
N PHE A 180 -17.22 4.08 -5.46
CA PHE A 180 -15.76 4.10 -5.46
C PHE A 180 -15.26 4.64 -4.12
N LEU A 181 -14.41 3.88 -3.44
CA LEU A 181 -13.95 4.13 -2.09
C LEU A 181 -12.41 4.18 -2.05
N PRO A 182 -11.78 5.33 -2.40
CA PRO A 182 -10.34 5.51 -2.28
C PRO A 182 -9.96 5.82 -0.81
N ILE A 183 -10.15 4.86 0.08
CA ILE A 183 -10.02 5.01 1.53
C ILE A 183 -9.43 3.75 2.15
N TYR A 184 -9.11 3.81 3.44
CA TYR A 184 -8.59 2.66 4.18
C TYR A 184 -9.71 1.71 4.62
N TYR A 185 -9.33 0.48 4.92
CA TYR A 185 -10.25 -0.62 5.20
C TYR A 185 -11.10 -0.42 6.46
N GLN A 186 -10.63 0.36 7.44
CA GLN A 186 -11.42 0.61 8.67
C GLN A 186 -12.67 1.44 8.35
N GLU A 187 -12.51 2.58 7.70
CA GLU A 187 -13.62 3.44 7.26
C GLU A 187 -14.52 2.70 6.27
N ALA A 188 -13.93 1.95 5.34
CA ALA A 188 -14.67 1.13 4.39
C ALA A 188 -15.57 0.10 5.08
N SER A 189 -15.09 -0.55 6.15
CA SER A 189 -15.88 -1.52 6.92
C SER A 189 -17.13 -0.88 7.56
N ILE A 190 -17.01 0.35 8.04
CA ILE A 190 -18.12 1.13 8.60
C ILE A 190 -19.12 1.50 7.50
N ILE A 191 -18.63 1.96 6.34
CA ILE A 191 -19.45 2.29 5.17
C ILE A 191 -20.27 1.07 4.72
N LEU A 192 -19.64 -0.10 4.59
CA LEU A 192 -20.33 -1.34 4.20
C LEU A 192 -21.44 -1.70 5.19
N LYS A 193 -21.15 -1.61 6.50
CA LYS A 193 -22.13 -1.88 7.55
C LYS A 193 -23.31 -0.89 7.52
N GLN A 194 -23.01 0.39 7.36
CA GLN A 194 -24.06 1.41 7.32
C GLN A 194 -24.90 1.32 6.04
N ALA A 195 -24.29 1.04 4.88
CA ALA A 195 -25.00 0.81 3.63
C ALA A 195 -25.97 -0.38 3.75
N ASP A 196 -25.55 -1.49 4.34
CA ASP A 196 -26.43 -2.63 4.59
C ASP A 196 -27.60 -2.27 5.51
N THR A 197 -27.34 -1.57 6.60
CA THR A 197 -28.36 -1.07 7.54
C THR A 197 -29.39 -0.18 6.85
N MET A 198 -28.97 0.64 5.87
CA MET A 198 -29.83 1.50 5.07
C MET A 198 -30.56 0.77 3.94
N GLY A 199 -30.31 -0.52 3.77
CA GLY A 199 -30.81 -1.29 2.62
C GLY A 199 -30.31 -0.78 1.27
N TYR A 200 -29.13 -0.14 1.26
CA TYR A 200 -28.47 0.36 0.05
C TYR A 200 -27.39 -0.64 -0.38
N LYS A 201 -27.56 -1.22 -1.56
CA LYS A 201 -26.71 -2.31 -2.06
C LYS A 201 -26.08 -1.97 -3.42
N PRO A 202 -25.24 -0.93 -3.51
CA PRO A 202 -24.45 -0.67 -4.70
C PRO A 202 -23.32 -1.72 -4.80
N LYS A 203 -22.66 -1.77 -5.95
CA LYS A 203 -21.32 -2.39 -5.99
C LYS A 203 -20.34 -1.51 -5.24
N PHE A 204 -19.32 -2.12 -4.63
CA PHE A 204 -18.24 -1.41 -3.97
C PHE A 204 -16.93 -1.70 -4.70
N PHE A 205 -16.20 -0.63 -5.00
CA PHE A 205 -14.90 -0.73 -5.64
C PHE A 205 -13.90 0.14 -4.87
N GLY A 206 -12.88 -0.49 -4.33
CA GLY A 206 -11.83 0.16 -3.58
C GLY A 206 -10.47 0.11 -4.26
N VAL A 207 -9.50 0.57 -3.54
CA VAL A 207 -8.08 0.62 -3.92
C VAL A 207 -7.26 -0.18 -2.90
N ASP A 208 -5.94 -0.10 -2.97
CA ASP A 208 -5.06 -0.86 -2.08
C ASP A 208 -5.36 -0.67 -0.59
N GLY A 209 -5.73 0.54 -0.17
CA GLY A 209 -6.09 0.85 1.22
C GLY A 209 -7.25 0.00 1.79
N MET A 210 -8.06 -0.60 0.93
CA MET A 210 -9.11 -1.55 1.36
C MET A 210 -8.61 -2.98 1.57
N ASP A 211 -7.37 -3.30 1.18
CA ASP A 211 -6.80 -4.63 1.44
C ASP A 211 -6.49 -4.80 2.93
N GLY A 212 -7.15 -5.72 3.56
CA GLY A 212 -7.19 -5.90 5.02
C GLY A 212 -8.60 -5.84 5.60
N ILE A 213 -9.63 -5.48 4.80
CA ILE A 213 -11.01 -5.37 5.27
C ILE A 213 -11.53 -6.66 5.92
N LEU A 214 -11.05 -7.82 5.48
CA LEU A 214 -11.42 -9.12 6.04
C LEU A 214 -10.80 -9.39 7.42
N THR A 215 -9.84 -8.57 7.86
CA THR A 215 -9.15 -8.71 9.15
C THR A 215 -9.61 -7.69 10.19
N VAL A 216 -10.58 -6.84 9.85
CA VAL A 216 -11.11 -5.84 10.79
C VAL A 216 -11.81 -6.53 11.95
N GLU A 217 -11.41 -6.17 13.16
CA GLU A 217 -11.96 -6.75 14.38
C GLU A 217 -13.48 -6.48 14.48
N ASN A 218 -14.25 -7.51 14.82
CA ASN A 218 -15.72 -7.47 14.94
C ASN A 218 -16.48 -7.05 13.65
N PHE A 219 -15.84 -7.14 12.49
CA PHE A 219 -16.49 -6.91 11.21
C PHE A 219 -17.12 -8.21 10.67
N ASP A 220 -18.39 -8.15 10.27
CA ASP A 220 -19.03 -9.27 9.56
C ASP A 220 -18.51 -9.32 8.12
N THR A 221 -17.59 -10.24 7.84
CA THR A 221 -16.95 -10.38 6.53
C THR A 221 -17.92 -10.70 5.40
N LYS A 222 -19.16 -11.15 5.70
CA LYS A 222 -20.21 -11.33 4.69
C LYS A 222 -20.63 -10.02 4.03
N LEU A 223 -20.46 -8.88 4.74
CA LEU A 223 -20.72 -7.55 4.19
C LEU A 223 -19.71 -7.15 3.11
N ALA A 224 -18.56 -7.81 3.07
CA ALA A 224 -17.55 -7.61 2.04
C ALA A 224 -17.72 -8.54 0.83
N GLU A 225 -18.74 -9.38 0.79
CA GLU A 225 -19.01 -10.22 -0.40
C GLU A 225 -19.22 -9.34 -1.64
N ASP A 226 -18.59 -9.68 -2.73
CA ASP A 226 -18.61 -8.92 -3.99
C ASP A 226 -17.89 -7.56 -3.98
N VAL A 227 -17.23 -7.20 -2.90
CA VAL A 227 -16.36 -6.01 -2.88
C VAL A 227 -15.16 -6.26 -3.78
N MET A 228 -14.90 -5.31 -4.66
CA MET A 228 -13.78 -5.33 -5.60
C MET A 228 -12.72 -4.32 -5.16
N LEU A 229 -11.44 -4.62 -5.39
CA LEU A 229 -10.35 -3.68 -5.15
C LEU A 229 -9.15 -3.96 -6.06
N LEU A 230 -8.26 -2.97 -6.17
CA LEU A 230 -6.97 -3.14 -6.81
C LEU A 230 -5.93 -3.59 -5.80
N THR A 231 -5.12 -4.58 -6.18
CA THR A 231 -3.98 -5.07 -5.39
C THR A 231 -2.93 -5.68 -6.32
N PRO A 232 -1.64 -5.57 -6.02
CA PRO A 232 -0.60 -6.30 -6.77
C PRO A 232 -0.45 -7.75 -6.31
N PHE A 233 -1.09 -8.14 -5.20
CA PHE A 233 -0.89 -9.43 -4.53
C PHE A 233 -2.20 -10.21 -4.38
N ALA A 234 -2.14 -11.50 -4.63
CA ALA A 234 -3.22 -12.43 -4.37
C ALA A 234 -2.68 -13.63 -3.58
N ALA A 235 -3.20 -13.85 -2.37
CA ALA A 235 -2.74 -14.92 -1.49
C ALA A 235 -3.05 -16.33 -2.03
N ASP A 236 -3.94 -16.47 -3.01
CA ASP A 236 -4.28 -17.71 -3.70
C ASP A 236 -3.51 -17.91 -5.03
N ALA A 237 -2.53 -17.06 -5.32
CA ALA A 237 -1.69 -17.21 -6.50
C ALA A 237 -0.94 -18.54 -6.48
N LYS A 238 -0.79 -19.14 -7.68
CA LYS A 238 -0.15 -20.47 -7.85
C LYS A 238 1.38 -20.44 -7.85
N ASP A 239 1.98 -19.27 -7.79
CA ASP A 239 3.41 -19.11 -7.73
C ASP A 239 3.97 -19.72 -6.43
N LYS A 240 5.06 -20.50 -6.54
CA LYS A 240 5.62 -21.22 -5.39
C LYS A 240 6.18 -20.30 -4.31
N THR A 241 6.74 -19.16 -4.70
CA THR A 241 7.30 -18.18 -3.75
C THR A 241 6.16 -17.56 -2.96
N VAL A 242 5.07 -17.16 -3.63
CA VAL A 242 3.86 -16.66 -2.98
C VAL A 242 3.27 -17.72 -2.04
N GLN A 243 3.14 -18.97 -2.49
CA GLN A 243 2.59 -20.05 -1.65
C GLN A 243 3.43 -20.31 -0.39
N ASN A 244 4.75 -20.30 -0.52
CA ASN A 244 5.65 -20.45 0.62
C ASN A 244 5.51 -19.29 1.60
N PHE A 245 5.51 -18.07 1.12
CA PHE A 245 5.28 -16.88 1.94
C PHE A 245 3.95 -16.94 2.68
N VAL A 246 2.86 -17.24 1.98
CA VAL A 246 1.51 -17.37 2.57
C VAL A 246 1.47 -18.46 3.64
N LYS A 247 2.12 -19.60 3.38
CA LYS A 247 2.23 -20.68 4.36
C LYS A 247 2.97 -20.24 5.61
N THR A 248 4.16 -19.66 5.47
CA THR A 248 4.99 -19.16 6.58
C THR A 248 4.23 -18.11 7.39
N TYR A 249 3.58 -17.17 6.70
CA TYR A 249 2.79 -16.13 7.35
C TYR A 249 1.65 -16.71 8.20
N LYS A 250 0.86 -17.64 7.64
CA LYS A 250 -0.23 -18.32 8.34
C LYS A 250 0.24 -19.14 9.54
N GLU A 251 1.35 -19.85 9.39
CA GLU A 251 1.93 -20.63 10.48
C GLU A 251 2.41 -19.74 11.63
N LYS A 252 3.00 -18.59 11.32
CA LYS A 252 3.60 -17.69 12.31
C LYS A 252 2.58 -16.76 12.96
N TYR A 253 1.65 -16.21 12.18
CA TYR A 253 0.74 -15.15 12.63
C TYR A 253 -0.73 -15.55 12.71
N LYS A 254 -1.09 -16.76 12.28
CA LYS A 254 -2.47 -17.29 12.29
C LYS A 254 -3.46 -16.45 11.47
N ASP A 255 -2.95 -15.74 10.47
CA ASP A 255 -3.68 -14.83 9.60
C ASP A 255 -3.27 -15.02 8.14
N THR A 256 -4.04 -14.48 7.21
CA THR A 256 -3.72 -14.50 5.78
C THR A 256 -3.02 -13.19 5.40
N PRO A 257 -1.84 -13.23 4.75
CA PRO A 257 -1.16 -12.02 4.35
C PRO A 257 -1.93 -11.26 3.27
N ASN A 258 -1.86 -9.94 3.34
CA ASN A 258 -2.34 -9.02 2.33
C ASN A 258 -1.16 -8.43 1.53
N GLN A 259 -1.46 -7.50 0.59
CA GLN A 259 -0.42 -6.86 -0.22
C GLN A 259 0.62 -6.10 0.62
N PHE A 260 0.23 -5.49 1.74
CA PHE A 260 1.15 -4.73 2.58
C PHE A 260 2.22 -5.60 3.24
N ALA A 261 1.85 -6.83 3.58
CA ALA A 261 2.81 -7.83 4.05
C ALA A 261 3.75 -8.27 2.91
N ALA A 262 3.21 -8.47 1.70
CA ALA A 262 4.00 -8.85 0.53
C ALA A 262 4.93 -7.72 0.08
N ASP A 263 4.45 -6.47 0.04
CA ASP A 263 5.25 -5.31 -0.34
C ASP A 263 6.40 -5.05 0.64
N SER A 264 6.18 -5.22 1.94
CA SER A 264 7.25 -5.08 2.94
C SER A 264 8.27 -6.20 2.87
N TYR A 265 7.85 -7.43 2.57
CA TYR A 265 8.75 -8.53 2.25
C TYR A 265 9.62 -8.19 1.03
N ASP A 266 9.01 -7.73 -0.05
CA ASP A 266 9.71 -7.31 -1.26
C ASP A 266 10.65 -6.12 -1.01
N ALA A 267 10.29 -5.16 -0.13
CA ALA A 267 11.15 -4.06 0.25
C ALA A 267 12.45 -4.52 0.90
N VAL A 268 12.39 -5.50 1.81
CA VAL A 268 13.59 -6.06 2.46
C VAL A 268 14.46 -6.82 1.45
N TYR A 269 13.86 -7.57 0.52
CA TYR A 269 14.61 -8.24 -0.54
C TYR A 269 15.19 -7.26 -1.57
N ALA A 270 14.52 -6.12 -1.83
CA ALA A 270 15.08 -5.05 -2.67
C ALA A 270 16.31 -4.43 -2.01
N LEU A 271 16.27 -4.18 -0.69
CA LEU A 271 17.44 -3.73 0.07
C LEU A 271 18.59 -4.73 -0.03
N LYS A 272 18.30 -6.03 0.15
CA LYS A 272 19.32 -7.08 -0.01
C LYS A 272 19.97 -7.00 -1.39
N ALA A 273 19.17 -6.95 -2.45
CA ALA A 273 19.67 -6.88 -3.82
C ALA A 273 20.49 -5.59 -4.07
N ALA A 274 20.06 -4.45 -3.55
CA ALA A 274 20.77 -3.19 -3.68
C ALA A 274 22.10 -3.18 -2.91
N ILE A 275 22.15 -3.78 -1.71
CA ILE A 275 23.39 -3.93 -0.95
C ILE A 275 24.40 -4.83 -1.70
N GLU A 276 23.94 -5.94 -2.26
CA GLU A 276 24.76 -6.84 -3.05
C GLU A 276 25.28 -6.19 -4.33
N GLU A 277 24.43 -5.45 -5.06
CA GLU A 277 24.80 -4.72 -6.28
C GLU A 277 25.79 -3.59 -6.00
N SER A 278 25.54 -2.81 -4.95
CA SER A 278 26.42 -1.69 -4.56
C SER A 278 27.73 -2.12 -3.93
N LYS A 279 27.82 -3.36 -3.47
CA LYS A 279 28.94 -3.88 -2.64
C LYS A 279 29.12 -3.07 -1.35
N ALA A 280 28.05 -2.50 -0.82
CA ALA A 280 28.05 -1.76 0.43
C ALA A 280 28.47 -2.66 1.60
N THR A 281 29.19 -2.10 2.55
CA THR A 281 29.77 -2.80 3.70
C THR A 281 29.27 -2.24 5.02
N THR A 282 29.36 -3.03 6.08
CA THR A 282 28.83 -2.68 7.42
C THR A 282 29.56 -1.53 8.11
N ASP A 283 30.74 -1.17 7.65
CA ASP A 283 31.57 -0.09 8.18
C ASP A 283 31.30 1.27 7.52
N MET A 284 30.44 1.30 6.48
CA MET A 284 29.97 2.53 5.89
C MET A 284 29.09 3.31 6.86
N SER A 285 29.19 4.65 6.83
CA SER A 285 28.22 5.50 7.49
C SER A 285 26.83 5.32 6.86
N ALA A 286 25.77 5.68 7.57
CA ALA A 286 24.41 5.65 6.99
C ALA A 286 24.31 6.51 5.72
N SER A 287 25.02 7.64 5.68
CA SER A 287 25.07 8.53 4.52
C SER A 287 25.80 7.89 3.32
N ASP A 288 26.97 7.29 3.53
CA ASP A 288 27.70 6.59 2.46
C ASP A 288 26.92 5.38 1.95
N MET A 289 26.25 4.66 2.86
CA MET A 289 25.35 3.57 2.53
C MET A 289 24.19 4.05 1.63
N CYS A 290 23.57 5.18 1.99
CA CYS A 290 22.50 5.79 1.21
C CYS A 290 22.95 6.10 -0.22
N ASP A 291 24.13 6.73 -0.39
CA ASP A 291 24.65 7.07 -1.71
C ASP A 291 24.96 5.85 -2.55
N ALA A 292 25.48 4.79 -1.94
CA ALA A 292 25.69 3.51 -2.61
C ALA A 292 24.38 2.84 -3.05
N LEU A 293 23.37 2.81 -2.18
CA LEU A 293 22.08 2.18 -2.44
C LEU A 293 21.26 2.94 -3.49
N LYS A 294 21.26 4.28 -3.48
CA LYS A 294 20.59 5.09 -4.52
C LYS A 294 21.02 4.69 -5.92
N GLY A 295 22.33 4.54 -6.13
CA GLY A 295 22.88 4.14 -7.43
C GLY A 295 22.63 2.68 -7.80
N ALA A 296 22.44 1.80 -6.83
CA ALA A 296 22.15 0.39 -7.05
C ALA A 296 20.67 0.12 -7.36
N MET A 297 19.75 0.82 -6.74
CA MET A 297 18.32 0.60 -6.90
C MET A 297 17.84 0.65 -8.36
N THR A 298 18.38 1.53 -9.17
CA THR A 298 18.03 1.64 -10.61
C THR A 298 18.63 0.55 -11.49
N LYS A 299 19.52 -0.28 -10.95
CA LYS A 299 20.20 -1.38 -11.68
C LYS A 299 19.64 -2.74 -11.33
N ILE A 300 19.01 -2.87 -10.17
CA ILE A 300 18.47 -4.17 -9.74
C ILE A 300 17.18 -4.51 -10.47
N LYS A 301 16.95 -5.80 -10.66
CA LYS A 301 15.68 -6.38 -11.07
C LYS A 301 15.42 -7.61 -10.21
N MET A 302 14.26 -7.69 -9.60
CA MET A 302 13.87 -8.83 -8.78
C MET A 302 12.46 -9.30 -9.11
N GLN A 303 12.18 -10.57 -8.90
CA GLN A 303 10.84 -11.11 -9.12
C GLN A 303 9.87 -10.64 -8.04
N GLY A 304 10.21 -10.77 -6.77
CA GLY A 304 9.37 -10.45 -5.63
C GLY A 304 8.09 -11.28 -5.55
N LEU A 305 7.27 -10.97 -4.56
CA LEU A 305 5.92 -11.52 -4.41
C LEU A 305 4.90 -10.74 -5.25
N THR A 306 5.19 -9.47 -5.50
CA THR A 306 4.25 -8.50 -6.10
C THR A 306 4.64 -8.06 -7.51
N GLY A 307 5.81 -8.46 -8.02
CA GLY A 307 6.33 -8.05 -9.33
C GLY A 307 5.66 -8.70 -10.55
N GLY A 308 4.81 -9.69 -10.34
CA GLY A 308 4.13 -10.38 -11.43
C GLY A 308 5.10 -11.07 -12.40
N LYS A 309 4.80 -11.06 -13.70
CA LYS A 309 5.67 -11.71 -14.72
C LYS A 309 6.92 -10.90 -15.05
N ASP A 310 6.83 -9.58 -14.94
CA ASP A 310 7.89 -8.67 -15.38
C ASP A 310 8.92 -8.39 -14.27
N GLY A 311 8.58 -8.72 -13.03
CA GLY A 311 9.39 -8.43 -11.86
C GLY A 311 9.31 -6.96 -11.46
N LEU A 312 10.11 -6.58 -10.45
CA LEU A 312 10.21 -5.23 -9.92
C LEU A 312 11.51 -4.58 -10.39
N THR A 313 11.41 -3.38 -10.91
CA THR A 313 12.52 -2.47 -11.24
C THR A 313 12.17 -1.07 -10.78
N TRP A 314 13.16 -0.22 -10.56
CA TRP A 314 12.97 1.15 -10.10
C TRP A 314 13.60 2.14 -11.08
N ASN A 315 12.95 3.28 -11.25
CA ASN A 315 13.48 4.40 -12.01
C ASN A 315 14.25 5.38 -11.10
N GLU A 316 14.85 6.40 -11.69
CA GLU A 316 15.65 7.41 -10.99
C GLU A 316 14.83 8.27 -10.00
N SER A 317 13.51 8.36 -10.19
CA SER A 317 12.62 9.04 -9.25
C SER A 317 12.25 8.21 -8.03
N GLY A 318 12.65 6.93 -7.97
CA GLY A 318 12.32 6.01 -6.89
C GLY A 318 11.01 5.25 -7.07
N GLU A 319 10.32 5.42 -8.20
CA GLU A 319 9.08 4.74 -8.50
C GLU A 319 9.35 3.33 -9.03
N VAL A 320 8.56 2.36 -8.55
CA VAL A 320 8.64 0.97 -8.97
C VAL A 320 7.81 0.72 -10.23
N THR A 321 8.29 -0.14 -11.12
CA THR A 321 7.50 -0.67 -12.22
C THR A 321 6.58 -1.78 -11.71
N LYS A 322 5.34 -1.43 -11.44
CA LYS A 322 4.32 -2.34 -10.91
C LYS A 322 2.95 -1.96 -11.45
N SER A 323 2.14 -2.97 -11.78
CA SER A 323 0.78 -2.77 -12.25
C SER A 323 -0.23 -3.35 -11.26
N PRO A 324 -1.30 -2.62 -10.94
CA PRO A 324 -2.36 -3.16 -10.10
C PRO A 324 -3.14 -4.26 -10.84
N LYS A 325 -3.71 -5.18 -10.06
CA LYS A 325 -4.64 -6.22 -10.52
C LYS A 325 -5.95 -6.02 -9.80
N ALA A 326 -7.06 -6.35 -10.46
CA ALA A 326 -8.35 -6.36 -9.81
C ALA A 326 -8.60 -7.69 -9.12
N VAL A 327 -9.11 -7.63 -7.91
CA VAL A 327 -9.61 -8.78 -7.16
C VAL A 327 -11.02 -8.52 -6.66
N ILE A 328 -11.75 -9.59 -6.42
CA ILE A 328 -13.08 -9.57 -5.81
C ILE A 328 -13.07 -10.45 -4.57
N ILE A 329 -13.82 -10.05 -3.54
CA ILE A 329 -14.01 -10.88 -2.34
C ILE A 329 -15.14 -11.84 -2.59
N LYS A 330 -14.84 -13.14 -2.45
CA LYS A 330 -15.80 -14.25 -2.60
C LYS A 330 -15.60 -15.27 -1.49
N ASN A 331 -16.68 -15.54 -0.74
CA ASN A 331 -16.66 -16.48 0.38
C ASN A 331 -15.55 -16.17 1.41
N GLY A 332 -15.36 -14.88 1.73
CA GLY A 332 -14.37 -14.42 2.70
C GLY A 332 -12.92 -14.55 2.24
N ALA A 333 -12.66 -14.59 0.93
CA ALA A 333 -11.31 -14.64 0.36
C ALA A 333 -11.20 -13.78 -0.89
N TYR A 334 -10.00 -13.21 -1.11
CA TYR A 334 -9.70 -12.50 -2.36
C TYR A 334 -9.53 -13.48 -3.51
N LYS A 335 -10.17 -13.18 -4.64
CA LYS A 335 -10.08 -13.92 -5.90
C LYS A 335 -9.66 -12.99 -7.02
N ALA A 336 -8.72 -13.41 -7.86
CA ALA A 336 -8.37 -12.68 -9.07
C ALA A 336 -9.58 -12.54 -10.00
N MET A 337 -9.73 -11.38 -10.62
CA MET A 337 -10.78 -11.08 -11.60
C MET A 337 -10.23 -11.17 -13.05
#